data_de9d5ca717c3486d6a20dcb74efc4a2d
#
_entry.id   de9d5ca717c3486d6a20dcb74efc4a2d
#
_cell.length_a   1.000
_cell.length_b   1.000
_cell.length_c   1.000
_cell.angle_alpha   90.00
_cell.angle_beta   90.00
_cell.angle_gamma   90.00
#
_symmetry.space_group_name_H-M   'P 1'
#
loop_
_entity.id
_entity.type
_entity.pdbx_description
1 polymer ?
#
loop_
_entity_poly.entity_id
_entity_poly.type
_entity_poly.pdbx_seq_one_letter_code
_entity_poly.pdbx_strand_id
1 'polypeptide(L)'
;KVLLEKIAKYEDITDRVEIEVANYLNKLSESELSQETASRIRSMNSTANDLERIGDIFYQISKTMERKDDQKIYFLPEQRNSLGEMFNLVDDAFKIMIDNLIAHHEGVLLDPAKQAEVRINEMRDKLRSAYLQDLSDNKDFNMQGGMIYNDVFSSLEKVGDHIINVTEAVVGKI
;
A
#
# COMPACT_ATOMS: atom_id res chain seq x y z
N LYS A 1 7.43 -10.39 -17.95
CA LYS A 1 6.23 -11.25 -17.99
C LYS A 1 6.07 -12.09 -16.72
N VAL A 2 7.03 -12.97 -16.38
CA VAL A 2 6.93 -13.86 -15.20
C VAL A 2 6.63 -13.10 -13.90
N LEU A 3 7.22 -11.93 -13.69
CA LEU A 3 6.98 -11.11 -12.49
C LEU A 3 5.56 -10.53 -12.47
N LEU A 4 5.05 -10.05 -13.61
CA LEU A 4 3.70 -9.52 -13.75
C LEU A 4 2.63 -10.61 -13.50
N GLU A 5 2.85 -11.81 -14.06
CA GLU A 5 1.99 -12.98 -13.81
C GLU A 5 1.97 -13.37 -12.32
N LYS A 6 3.12 -13.24 -11.65
CA LYS A 6 3.22 -13.50 -10.21
C LYS A 6 2.46 -12.46 -9.38
N ILE A 7 2.52 -11.17 -9.74
CA ILE A 7 1.78 -10.10 -9.07
C ILE A 7 0.27 -10.32 -9.24
N ALA A 8 -0.19 -10.59 -10.48
CA ALA A 8 -1.60 -10.88 -10.75
C ALA A 8 -2.12 -12.10 -9.97
N LYS A 9 -1.28 -13.14 -9.81
CA LYS A 9 -1.62 -14.30 -8.98
C LYS A 9 -1.75 -13.95 -7.50
N TYR A 10 -0.93 -13.07 -6.98
CA TYR A 10 -1.01 -12.66 -5.57
C TYR A 10 -2.23 -11.78 -5.30
N GLU A 11 -2.59 -10.90 -6.23
CA GLU A 11 -3.81 -10.12 -6.14
C GLU A 11 -5.05 -11.04 -6.13
N ASP A 12 -5.18 -12.00 -7.05
CA ASP A 12 -6.25 -13.03 -7.02
C ASP A 12 -6.30 -13.82 -5.69
N ILE A 13 -5.16 -14.01 -5.02
CA ILE A 13 -5.11 -14.65 -3.71
C ILE A 13 -5.64 -13.69 -2.64
N THR A 14 -5.26 -12.42 -2.63
CA THR A 14 -5.73 -11.45 -1.64
C THR A 14 -7.22 -11.21 -1.73
N ASP A 15 -7.78 -11.09 -2.94
CA ASP A 15 -9.23 -11.00 -3.19
C ASP A 15 -10.00 -12.18 -2.61
N ARG A 16 -9.55 -13.40 -2.94
CA ARG A 16 -10.22 -14.61 -2.43
C ARG A 16 -10.15 -14.73 -0.92
N VAL A 17 -9.00 -14.38 -0.31
CA VAL A 17 -8.83 -14.41 1.15
C VAL A 17 -9.74 -13.38 1.81
N GLU A 18 -9.86 -12.18 1.25
CA GLU A 18 -10.78 -11.15 1.76
C GLU A 18 -12.23 -11.66 1.77
N ILE A 19 -12.71 -12.21 0.64
CA ILE A 19 -14.07 -12.75 0.51
C ILE A 19 -14.31 -13.91 1.50
N GLU A 20 -13.36 -14.84 1.63
CA GLU A 20 -13.47 -15.97 2.55
C GLU A 20 -13.50 -15.52 4.01
N VAL A 21 -12.66 -14.56 4.40
CA VAL A 21 -12.64 -13.97 5.74
C VAL A 21 -13.96 -13.27 6.03
N ALA A 22 -14.44 -12.40 5.11
CA ALA A 22 -15.70 -11.70 5.26
C ALA A 22 -16.88 -12.68 5.44
N ASN A 23 -16.95 -13.73 4.62
CA ASN A 23 -17.99 -14.74 4.71
C ASN A 23 -17.94 -15.52 6.03
N TYR A 24 -16.75 -15.87 6.53
CA TYR A 24 -16.58 -16.54 7.81
C TYR A 24 -17.00 -15.65 8.98
N LEU A 25 -16.55 -14.40 8.99
CA LEU A 25 -16.88 -13.43 10.05
C LEU A 25 -18.38 -13.05 10.06
N ASN A 26 -19.02 -12.99 8.89
CA ASN A 26 -20.46 -12.79 8.78
C ASN A 26 -21.24 -13.93 9.43
N LYS A 27 -20.86 -15.19 9.20
CA LYS A 27 -21.49 -16.37 9.85
C LYS A 27 -21.33 -16.33 11.38
N LEU A 28 -20.17 -15.89 11.88
CA LEU A 28 -19.96 -15.72 13.32
C LEU A 28 -20.88 -14.64 13.90
N SER A 29 -21.19 -13.61 13.12
CA SER A 29 -22.03 -12.48 13.53
C SER A 29 -23.53 -12.79 13.61
N GLU A 30 -23.98 -13.98 13.14
CA GLU A 30 -25.38 -14.44 13.24
C GLU A 30 -25.77 -14.84 14.68
N SER A 31 -24.79 -15.01 15.57
CA SER A 31 -25.03 -15.34 17.00
C SER A 31 -24.97 -14.08 17.87
N GLU A 32 -25.52 -14.18 19.09
CA GLU A 32 -25.34 -13.09 20.08
C GLU A 32 -23.85 -12.93 20.42
N LEU A 33 -23.30 -11.77 20.10
CA LEU A 33 -21.89 -11.46 20.30
C LEU A 33 -21.70 -10.53 21.50
N SER A 34 -20.65 -10.76 22.27
CA SER A 34 -20.18 -9.73 23.20
C SER A 34 -19.66 -8.52 22.44
N GLN A 35 -19.66 -7.34 23.07
CA GLN A 35 -19.13 -6.11 22.47
C GLN A 35 -17.65 -6.26 22.08
N GLU A 36 -16.86 -6.98 22.88
CA GLU A 36 -15.47 -7.29 22.58
C GLU A 36 -15.31 -8.14 21.33
N THR A 37 -16.10 -9.20 21.21
CA THR A 37 -16.08 -10.09 20.01
C THR A 37 -16.51 -9.31 18.77
N ALA A 38 -17.56 -8.50 18.86
CA ALA A 38 -18.00 -7.65 17.75
C ALA A 38 -16.92 -6.64 17.30
N SER A 39 -16.14 -6.07 18.25
CA SER A 39 -15.01 -5.20 17.94
C SER A 39 -13.89 -5.96 17.22
N ARG A 40 -13.54 -7.17 17.69
CA ARG A 40 -12.54 -8.01 17.05
C ARG A 40 -12.93 -8.40 15.62
N ILE A 41 -14.20 -8.73 15.37
CA ILE A 41 -14.71 -9.02 14.03
C ILE A 41 -14.55 -7.82 13.10
N ARG A 42 -14.87 -6.60 13.57
CA ARG A 42 -14.65 -5.38 12.78
C ARG A 42 -13.18 -5.19 12.44
N SER A 43 -12.29 -5.34 13.42
CA SER A 43 -10.84 -5.24 13.22
C SER A 43 -10.33 -6.24 12.19
N MET A 44 -10.78 -7.49 12.24
CA MET A 44 -10.38 -8.52 11.28
C MET A 44 -10.88 -8.21 9.86
N ASN A 45 -12.14 -7.75 9.71
CA ASN A 45 -12.68 -7.33 8.41
C ASN A 45 -11.91 -6.14 7.84
N SER A 46 -11.62 -5.13 8.67
CA SER A 46 -10.81 -3.98 8.23
C SER A 46 -9.41 -4.39 7.78
N THR A 47 -8.74 -5.24 8.57
CA THR A 47 -7.43 -5.78 8.21
C THR A 47 -7.45 -6.52 6.87
N ALA A 48 -8.44 -7.40 6.65
CA ALA A 48 -8.55 -8.16 5.39
C ALA A 48 -8.77 -7.23 4.20
N ASN A 49 -9.65 -6.23 4.35
CA ASN A 49 -9.91 -5.24 3.30
C ASN A 49 -8.68 -4.35 3.01
N ASP A 50 -7.94 -3.89 4.03
CA ASP A 50 -6.73 -3.10 3.81
C ASP A 50 -5.62 -3.93 3.11
N LEU A 51 -5.49 -5.23 3.43
CA LEU A 51 -4.53 -6.11 2.75
C LEU A 51 -4.91 -6.37 1.29
N GLU A 52 -6.21 -6.53 0.97
CA GLU A 52 -6.70 -6.62 -0.41
C GLU A 52 -6.39 -5.31 -1.17
N ARG A 53 -6.69 -4.14 -0.59
CA ARG A 53 -6.38 -2.82 -1.19
C ARG A 53 -4.90 -2.66 -1.52
N ILE A 54 -4.02 -3.14 -0.66
CA ILE A 54 -2.57 -3.16 -0.92
C ILE A 54 -2.27 -4.03 -2.15
N GLY A 55 -2.87 -5.21 -2.26
CA GLY A 55 -2.75 -6.12 -3.41
C GLY A 55 -3.16 -5.44 -4.71
N ASP A 56 -4.36 -4.85 -4.72
CA ASP A 56 -4.92 -4.06 -5.83
C ASP A 56 -3.97 -2.95 -6.30
N ILE A 57 -3.45 -2.16 -5.36
CA ILE A 57 -2.56 -1.05 -5.69
C ILE A 57 -1.28 -1.56 -6.35
N PHE A 58 -0.65 -2.62 -5.84
CA PHE A 58 0.54 -3.20 -6.48
C PHE A 58 0.24 -3.79 -7.84
N TYR A 59 -0.92 -4.41 -8.02
CA TYR A 59 -1.36 -4.87 -9.34
C TYR A 59 -1.51 -3.70 -10.31
N GLN A 60 -2.14 -2.59 -9.92
CA GLN A 60 -2.28 -1.39 -10.75
C GLN A 60 -0.93 -0.74 -11.07
N ILE A 61 0.00 -0.66 -10.11
CA ILE A 61 1.38 -0.22 -10.37
C ILE A 61 2.03 -1.12 -11.43
N SER A 62 1.88 -2.44 -11.31
CA SER A 62 2.45 -3.39 -12.26
C SER A 62 1.92 -3.19 -13.68
N LYS A 63 0.62 -2.95 -13.84
CA LYS A 63 -0.02 -2.64 -15.13
C LYS A 63 0.43 -1.30 -15.69
N THR A 64 0.62 -0.31 -14.85
CA THR A 64 1.15 0.99 -15.23
C THR A 64 2.59 0.86 -15.74
N MET A 65 3.41 0.05 -15.07
CA MET A 65 4.80 -0.21 -15.48
C MET A 65 4.87 -1.03 -16.79
N GLU A 66 4.00 -2.02 -16.98
CA GLU A 66 3.88 -2.79 -18.22
C GLU A 66 3.57 -1.85 -19.40
N ARG A 67 2.54 -0.99 -19.25
CA ARG A 67 2.17 0.00 -20.27
C ARG A 67 3.29 0.99 -20.58
N LYS A 68 4.02 1.45 -19.53
CA LYS A 68 5.19 2.30 -19.69
C LYS A 68 6.26 1.65 -20.57
N ASP A 69 6.55 0.39 -20.34
CA ASP A 69 7.56 -0.35 -21.08
C ASP A 69 7.12 -0.60 -22.53
N ASP A 70 5.86 -0.96 -22.77
CA ASP A 70 5.28 -1.14 -24.11
C ASP A 70 5.34 0.15 -24.94
N GLN A 71 5.12 1.30 -24.29
CA GLN A 71 5.20 2.62 -24.91
C GLN A 71 6.63 3.17 -25.01
N LYS A 72 7.65 2.41 -24.55
CA LYS A 72 9.07 2.81 -24.53
C LYS A 72 9.31 4.13 -23.80
N ILE A 73 8.56 4.38 -22.73
CA ILE A 73 8.74 5.54 -21.85
C ILE A 73 9.80 5.19 -20.82
N TYR A 74 10.76 6.09 -20.64
CA TYR A 74 11.88 5.87 -19.69
C TYR A 74 11.85 6.96 -18.61
N PHE A 75 12.01 6.53 -17.37
CA PHE A 75 12.25 7.44 -16.26
C PHE A 75 13.68 7.96 -16.28
N LEU A 76 13.86 9.20 -15.89
CA LEU A 76 15.18 9.78 -15.64
C LEU A 76 15.92 9.02 -14.52
N PRO A 77 17.26 9.01 -14.50
CA PRO A 77 18.01 8.35 -13.44
C PRO A 77 17.59 8.77 -12.04
N GLU A 78 17.35 10.07 -11.84
CA GLU A 78 16.89 10.65 -10.58
C GLU A 78 15.50 10.15 -10.16
N GLN A 79 14.57 10.07 -11.11
CA GLN A 79 13.22 9.52 -10.88
C GLN A 79 13.29 8.03 -10.46
N ARG A 80 14.15 7.24 -11.10
CA ARG A 80 14.36 5.84 -10.73
C ARG A 80 14.92 5.68 -9.33
N ASN A 81 15.91 6.50 -8.96
CA ASN A 81 16.49 6.48 -7.63
C ASN A 81 15.45 6.85 -6.58
N SER A 82 14.69 7.92 -6.82
CA SER A 82 13.64 8.38 -5.91
C SER A 82 12.51 7.35 -5.72
N LEU A 83 12.09 6.67 -6.80
CA LEU A 83 11.14 5.55 -6.67
C LEU A 83 11.76 4.39 -5.88
N GLY A 84 13.04 4.09 -6.08
CA GLY A 84 13.76 3.08 -5.29
C GLY A 84 13.78 3.42 -3.79
N GLU A 85 14.03 4.67 -3.43
CA GLU A 85 13.95 5.15 -2.04
C GLU A 85 12.53 5.00 -1.48
N MET A 86 11.50 5.36 -2.26
CA MET A 86 10.10 5.23 -1.86
C MET A 86 9.71 3.76 -1.65
N PHE A 87 10.12 2.85 -2.54
CA PHE A 87 9.91 1.41 -2.37
C PHE A 87 10.57 0.87 -1.10
N ASN A 88 11.78 1.33 -0.76
CA ASN A 88 12.46 0.93 0.46
C ASN A 88 11.71 1.38 1.72
N LEU A 89 11.16 2.61 1.73
CA LEU A 89 10.33 3.09 2.84
C LEU A 89 9.07 2.25 3.03
N VAL A 90 8.41 1.87 1.93
CA VAL A 90 7.23 1.00 1.96
C VAL A 90 7.61 -0.41 2.45
N ASP A 91 8.75 -0.97 2.00
CA ASP A 91 9.23 -2.27 2.45
C ASP A 91 9.53 -2.29 3.96
N ASP A 92 10.11 -1.22 4.50
CA ASP A 92 10.34 -1.07 5.93
C ASP A 92 9.02 -0.95 6.72
N ALA A 93 8.02 -0.24 6.18
CA ALA A 93 6.68 -0.18 6.76
C ALA A 93 5.99 -1.56 6.77
N PHE A 94 6.15 -2.36 5.69
CA PHE A 94 5.66 -3.73 5.65
C PHE A 94 6.27 -4.62 6.73
N LYS A 95 7.58 -4.53 6.97
CA LYS A 95 8.24 -5.29 8.04
C LYS A 95 7.62 -5.00 9.40
N ILE A 96 7.41 -3.70 9.71
CA ILE A 96 6.76 -3.27 10.96
C ILE A 96 5.32 -3.81 11.04
N MET A 97 4.55 -3.73 9.96
CA MET A 97 3.18 -4.26 9.91
C MET A 97 3.15 -5.77 10.16
N ILE A 98 4.04 -6.53 9.53
CA ILE A 98 4.13 -7.99 9.69
C ILE A 98 4.48 -8.33 11.14
N ASP A 99 5.45 -7.65 11.73
CA ASP A 99 5.82 -7.84 13.13
C ASP A 99 4.63 -7.55 14.06
N ASN A 100 3.87 -6.50 13.80
CA ASN A 100 2.67 -6.15 14.54
C ASN A 100 1.52 -7.16 14.36
N LEU A 101 1.35 -7.73 13.15
CA LEU A 101 0.35 -8.79 12.91
C LEU A 101 0.68 -10.10 13.64
N ILE A 102 1.97 -10.42 13.80
CA ILE A 102 2.45 -11.61 14.50
C ILE A 102 2.43 -11.39 16.02
N ALA A 103 2.64 -10.16 16.47
CA ALA A 103 2.63 -9.82 17.87
C ALA A 103 1.22 -10.02 18.47
N HIS A 104 1.14 -10.55 19.69
CA HIS A 104 -0.11 -10.50 20.45
C HIS A 104 -0.42 -9.04 20.81
N HIS A 105 -1.70 -8.74 21.06
CA HIS A 105 -2.25 -7.40 21.29
C HIS A 105 -1.37 -6.47 22.17
N GLU A 106 -0.69 -7.03 23.17
CA GLU A 106 0.19 -6.30 24.11
C GLU A 106 1.57 -5.95 23.51
N GLY A 107 1.95 -6.57 22.38
CA GLY A 107 3.27 -6.39 21.74
C GLY A 107 3.25 -5.44 20.53
N VAL A 108 2.11 -4.88 20.17
CA VAL A 108 1.99 -4.03 18.96
C VAL A 108 2.63 -2.68 19.18
N LEU A 109 3.57 -2.31 18.30
CA LEU A 109 4.29 -1.05 18.31
C LEU A 109 3.67 -0.06 17.32
N LEU A 110 2.76 0.78 17.80
CA LEU A 110 2.06 1.77 16.98
C LEU A 110 2.97 2.94 16.56
N ASP A 111 3.84 3.42 17.46
CA ASP A 111 4.70 4.58 17.17
C ASP A 111 5.68 4.35 16.02
N PRO A 112 6.39 3.21 15.90
CA PRO A 112 7.19 2.89 14.73
C PRO A 112 6.38 2.85 13.43
N ALA A 113 5.16 2.33 13.45
CA ALA A 113 4.28 2.28 12.28
C ALA A 113 3.88 3.70 11.83
N LYS A 114 3.49 4.58 12.76
CA LYS A 114 3.21 5.99 12.47
C LYS A 114 4.42 6.76 11.93
N GLN A 115 5.60 6.51 12.48
CA GLN A 115 6.83 7.12 11.96
C GLN A 115 7.16 6.64 10.54
N ALA A 116 6.87 5.38 10.21
CA ALA A 116 7.06 4.86 8.86
C ALA A 116 6.09 5.54 7.86
N GLU A 117 4.81 5.69 8.22
CA GLU A 117 3.81 6.43 7.45
C GLU A 117 4.23 7.88 7.21
N VAL A 118 4.64 8.60 8.27
CA VAL A 118 5.12 9.99 8.16
C VAL A 118 6.28 10.10 7.16
N ARG A 119 7.25 9.19 7.20
CA ARG A 119 8.39 9.19 6.25
C ARG A 119 7.94 8.96 4.80
N ILE A 120 6.95 8.10 4.59
CA ILE A 120 6.36 7.84 3.27
C ILE A 120 5.67 9.10 2.76
N ASN A 121 4.88 9.78 3.60
CA ASN A 121 4.19 11.02 3.28
C ASN A 121 5.16 12.16 2.95
N GLU A 122 6.21 12.34 3.76
CA GLU A 122 7.26 13.33 3.51
C GLU A 122 7.98 13.07 2.18
N MET A 123 8.28 11.81 1.88
CA MET A 123 8.90 11.44 0.60
C MET A 123 7.95 11.73 -0.57
N ARG A 124 6.67 11.37 -0.49
CA ARG A 124 5.66 11.70 -1.50
C ARG A 124 5.60 13.21 -1.74
N ASP A 125 5.58 14.03 -0.68
CA ASP A 125 5.51 15.50 -0.81
C ASP A 125 6.77 16.08 -1.46
N LYS A 126 7.95 15.56 -1.12
CA LYS A 126 9.23 15.90 -1.76
C LYS A 126 9.19 15.57 -3.26
N LEU A 127 8.75 14.38 -3.64
CA LEU A 127 8.69 13.94 -5.03
C LEU A 127 7.66 14.76 -5.83
N ARG A 128 6.52 15.06 -5.22
CA ARG A 128 5.47 15.89 -5.83
C ARG A 128 5.96 17.32 -6.08
N SER A 129 6.66 17.89 -5.12
CA SER A 129 7.23 19.26 -5.28
C SER A 129 8.27 19.31 -6.39
N ALA A 130 9.17 18.32 -6.46
CA ALA A 130 10.15 18.22 -7.54
C ALA A 130 9.48 18.05 -8.91
N TYR A 131 8.46 17.17 -9.00
CA TYR A 131 7.68 16.96 -10.22
C TYR A 131 6.99 18.24 -10.72
N LEU A 132 6.38 19.01 -9.82
CA LEU A 132 5.72 20.28 -10.18
C LEU A 132 6.73 21.33 -10.62
N GLN A 133 7.92 21.37 -10.05
CA GLN A 133 9.00 22.25 -10.46
C GLN A 133 9.51 21.89 -11.86
N ASP A 134 9.75 20.59 -12.13
CA ASP A 134 10.16 20.10 -13.45
C ASP A 134 9.15 20.47 -14.54
N LEU A 135 7.83 20.37 -14.22
CA LEU A 135 6.76 20.80 -15.14
C LEU A 135 6.82 22.29 -15.47
N SER A 136 7.21 23.15 -14.51
CA SER A 136 7.26 24.60 -14.72
C SER A 136 8.51 25.05 -15.45
N ASP A 137 9.64 24.40 -15.20
CA ASP A 137 10.95 24.88 -15.61
C ASP A 137 11.46 24.26 -16.93
N ASN A 138 10.94 23.10 -17.33
CA ASN A 138 11.46 22.32 -18.44
C ASN A 138 10.47 22.24 -19.62
N LYS A 139 10.73 22.98 -20.70
CA LYS A 139 9.91 22.94 -21.92
C LYS A 139 9.94 21.58 -22.67
N ASP A 140 11.00 20.80 -22.46
CA ASP A 140 11.21 19.48 -23.05
C ASP A 140 10.79 18.34 -22.09
N PHE A 141 10.05 18.68 -21.03
CA PHE A 141 9.58 17.70 -20.04
C PHE A 141 8.71 16.64 -20.70
N ASN A 142 9.09 15.37 -20.53
CA ASN A 142 8.26 14.25 -20.97
C ASN A 142 7.03 14.13 -20.06
N MET A 143 5.95 14.84 -20.43
CA MET A 143 4.72 14.89 -19.65
C MET A 143 4.15 13.50 -19.36
N GLN A 144 4.17 12.58 -20.34
CA GLN A 144 3.64 11.24 -20.17
C GLN A 144 4.46 10.42 -19.16
N GLY A 145 5.79 10.52 -19.22
CA GLY A 145 6.69 9.90 -18.24
C GLY A 145 6.50 10.48 -16.83
N GLY A 146 6.33 11.80 -16.75
CA GLY A 146 6.08 12.49 -15.50
C GLY A 146 4.74 12.12 -14.85
N MET A 147 3.67 11.98 -15.64
CA MET A 147 2.37 11.50 -15.15
C MET A 147 2.47 10.08 -14.57
N ILE A 148 3.12 9.15 -15.29
CA ILE A 148 3.34 7.78 -14.81
C ILE A 148 4.17 7.78 -13.53
N TYR A 149 5.21 8.61 -13.46
CA TYR A 149 6.05 8.76 -12.27
C TYR A 149 5.23 9.23 -11.07
N ASN A 150 4.41 10.29 -11.26
CA ASN A 150 3.51 10.79 -10.23
C ASN A 150 2.49 9.72 -9.76
N ASP A 151 1.91 8.97 -10.69
CA ASP A 151 0.94 7.93 -10.37
C ASP A 151 1.59 6.82 -9.51
N VAL A 152 2.83 6.42 -9.81
CA VAL A 152 3.53 5.38 -9.07
C VAL A 152 3.84 5.82 -7.65
N PHE A 153 4.45 6.99 -7.43
CA PHE A 153 4.79 7.40 -6.07
C PHE A 153 3.54 7.75 -5.23
N SER A 154 2.47 8.28 -5.85
CA SER A 154 1.20 8.50 -5.16
C SER A 154 0.50 7.19 -4.79
N SER A 155 0.65 6.16 -5.61
CA SER A 155 0.13 4.82 -5.31
C SER A 155 0.91 4.16 -4.17
N LEU A 156 2.23 4.34 -4.11
CA LEU A 156 3.06 3.84 -3.01
C LEU A 156 2.73 4.50 -1.67
N GLU A 157 2.38 5.79 -1.68
CA GLU A 157 1.91 6.46 -0.46
C GLU A 157 0.58 5.86 0.03
N LYS A 158 -0.38 5.58 -0.86
CA LYS A 158 -1.62 4.91 -0.49
C LYS A 158 -1.38 3.51 0.10
N VAL A 159 -0.36 2.79 -0.39
CA VAL A 159 0.07 1.54 0.26
C VAL A 159 0.49 1.80 1.69
N GLY A 160 1.25 2.88 1.96
CA GLY A 160 1.62 3.31 3.31
C GLY A 160 0.41 3.56 4.21
N ASP A 161 -0.62 4.25 3.69
CA ASP A 161 -1.87 4.50 4.41
C ASP A 161 -2.60 3.20 4.80
N HIS A 162 -2.68 2.22 3.88
CA HIS A 162 -3.28 0.93 4.19
C HIS A 162 -2.44 0.11 5.18
N ILE A 163 -1.11 0.21 5.13
CA ILE A 163 -0.20 -0.45 6.09
C ILE A 163 -0.43 0.05 7.52
N ILE A 164 -0.57 1.37 7.73
CA ILE A 164 -0.86 1.90 9.07
C ILE A 164 -2.26 1.52 9.52
N ASN A 165 -3.26 1.53 8.64
CA ASN A 165 -4.63 1.09 8.96
C ASN A 165 -4.65 -0.35 9.50
N VAL A 166 -3.90 -1.27 8.88
CA VAL A 166 -3.76 -2.65 9.38
C VAL A 166 -3.24 -2.66 10.82
N THR A 167 -2.20 -1.87 11.13
CA THR A 167 -1.66 -1.79 12.50
C THR A 167 -2.67 -1.19 13.48
N GLU A 168 -3.40 -0.14 13.08
CA GLU A 168 -4.45 0.48 13.90
C GLU A 168 -5.62 -0.47 14.16
N ALA A 169 -5.98 -1.27 13.14
CA ALA A 169 -6.99 -2.32 13.28
C ALA A 169 -6.59 -3.37 14.34
N VAL A 170 -5.34 -3.81 14.35
CA VAL A 170 -4.82 -4.79 15.32
C VAL A 170 -4.92 -4.26 16.77
N VAL A 171 -4.72 -2.98 17.00
CA VAL A 171 -4.85 -2.37 18.35
C VAL A 171 -6.28 -1.94 18.68
N GLY A 172 -7.24 -2.16 17.80
CA GLY A 172 -8.66 -1.82 18.05
C GLY A 172 -8.95 -0.34 18.01
N LYS A 173 -8.20 0.44 17.25
CA LYS A 173 -8.39 1.89 17.03
C LYS A 173 -9.23 2.20 15.79
N ILE A 174 -10.24 1.37 15.51
CA ILE A 174 -11.15 1.57 14.38
C ILE A 174 -12.47 2.12 14.91
#